data_9a5c725d19c5132c6737999f07f3bbe5
#
_entry.id   9a5c725d19c5132c6737999f07f3bbe5
#
_cell.length_a   1.000
_cell.length_b   1.000
_cell.length_c   1.000
_cell.angle_alpha   90.00
_cell.angle_beta   90.00
_cell.angle_gamma   90.00
#
_symmetry.space_group_name_H-M   'P 1'
#
loop_
_entity.id
_entity.type
_entity.pdbx_description
1 polymer ?
#
loop_
_entity_poly.entity_id
_entity_poly.type
_entity_poly.pdbx_seq_one_letter_code
_entity_poly.pdbx_strand_id
1 'polypeptide(L)'
;VLHQLPLQNRRAAFAAAGILVLAAPVGNVPAHAAGYGTPTIALSASYLSGAVGATGDPTAAVTVAQSGADVSALTVTASASSRSSVAAVSDVTVTGTGATRQVSVGAHARGYTDLTLKVTGLGGKTATTVLHYAASAAVQNSSDTRWATGSSDASAAVDVGGGYAVVADDESNTLRLYDLSVSGAPVRTWDVASKLGVSKEIDIEGAARVGNTVYWTGSLGNNKDGEYKSARNTVFTTTVTGSGAATQLTVGGSYQRLRDDLVVWDEANGDRFGFAAGTEDGQAPKQIDGFNVEGLEFAPGSTTTAYVGFRAPLVPPKAGGKALLVPVTNFDKVAGSGAKAVFGTPVQLDLGGLTIRDIRKNAADQYLIVAGSWAADDNSDPYALYRWDGVAGHAPVKVTELPTTDPGGWEAVVSVPDLTAAGARAQVITDAGAADLYGDGTEAKDLGHAEWKKSRATWFTVGG
;
A
#
# COMPACT_ATOMS: atom_id res chain seq x y z
N VAL A 1 -57.72 -5.48 -24.90
CA VAL A 1 -58.24 -6.48 -25.84
C VAL A 1 -57.13 -7.47 -26.10
N LEU A 2 -57.38 -8.68 -25.65
CA LEU A 2 -56.67 -9.94 -25.79
C LEU A 2 -56.24 -10.29 -27.22
N HIS A 3 -55.13 -11.00 -27.40
CA HIS A 3 -55.17 -12.33 -28.01
C HIS A 3 -53.87 -13.10 -27.75
N GLN A 4 -53.95 -14.16 -27.01
CA GLN A 4 -53.02 -15.30 -27.01
C GLN A 4 -53.32 -16.18 -28.23
N LEU A 5 -52.28 -16.84 -28.79
CA LEU A 5 -52.39 -18.07 -29.55
C LEU A 5 -51.16 -18.97 -29.29
N PRO A 6 -51.33 -20.31 -29.40
CA PRO A 6 -50.54 -21.28 -28.65
C PRO A 6 -49.42 -21.98 -29.45
N LEU A 7 -48.47 -22.56 -28.69
CA LEU A 7 -47.43 -23.49 -29.13
C LEU A 7 -47.99 -24.80 -29.69
N GLN A 8 -47.62 -25.19 -30.89
CA GLN A 8 -47.80 -26.54 -31.41
C GLN A 8 -46.49 -27.31 -31.46
N ASN A 9 -46.48 -28.39 -30.68
CA ASN A 9 -45.49 -29.48 -30.75
C ASN A 9 -45.56 -30.20 -32.12
N ARG A 10 -44.42 -30.37 -32.79
CA ARG A 10 -44.26 -31.38 -33.81
C ARG A 10 -43.18 -32.37 -33.42
N ARG A 11 -43.62 -33.58 -33.02
CA ARG A 11 -42.78 -34.77 -32.95
C ARG A 11 -42.60 -35.31 -34.36
N ALA A 12 -41.38 -35.46 -34.84
CA ALA A 12 -41.06 -36.23 -36.02
C ALA A 12 -40.55 -37.62 -35.55
N ALA A 13 -41.26 -38.62 -36.02
CA ALA A 13 -40.86 -40.03 -35.85
C ALA A 13 -39.90 -40.37 -36.99
N PHE A 14 -38.74 -40.90 -36.67
CA PHE A 14 -37.86 -41.56 -37.64
C PHE A 14 -37.93 -43.06 -37.50
N ALA A 15 -38.25 -43.68 -38.60
CA ALA A 15 -38.33 -45.14 -38.77
C ALA A 15 -36.91 -45.74 -38.75
N ALA A 16 -36.76 -46.86 -38.03
CA ALA A 16 -35.54 -47.66 -37.98
C ALA A 16 -35.45 -48.50 -39.26
N ALA A 17 -34.46 -48.25 -40.09
CA ALA A 17 -34.00 -49.20 -41.10
C ALA A 17 -32.79 -49.97 -40.54
N GLY A 18 -32.99 -51.24 -40.28
CA GLY A 18 -31.91 -52.12 -39.85
C GLY A 18 -30.95 -52.43 -40.99
N ILE A 19 -29.69 -52.07 -40.79
CA ILE A 19 -28.56 -52.54 -41.62
C ILE A 19 -27.79 -53.57 -40.78
N LEU A 20 -27.78 -54.80 -41.28
CA LEU A 20 -27.01 -55.89 -40.79
C LEU A 20 -25.53 -55.66 -41.21
N VAL A 21 -24.67 -55.20 -40.31
CA VAL A 21 -23.24 -55.10 -40.56
C VAL A 21 -22.55 -56.34 -40.01
N LEU A 22 -21.99 -57.17 -40.91
CA LEU A 22 -21.11 -58.27 -40.53
C LEU A 22 -19.89 -57.72 -39.82
N ALA A 23 -19.72 -58.11 -38.56
CA ALA A 23 -18.53 -57.78 -37.75
C ALA A 23 -17.34 -58.57 -38.31
N ALA A 24 -16.39 -57.86 -38.92
CA ALA A 24 -15.04 -58.34 -39.09
C ALA A 24 -14.31 -58.29 -37.73
N PRO A 25 -13.42 -59.22 -37.40
CA PRO A 25 -12.68 -59.16 -36.15
C PRO A 25 -11.76 -57.95 -36.20
N VAL A 26 -12.05 -56.96 -35.35
CA VAL A 26 -11.15 -55.84 -35.11
C VAL A 26 -9.95 -56.42 -34.33
N GLY A 27 -8.85 -56.57 -35.03
CA GLY A 27 -7.58 -56.90 -34.37
C GLY A 27 -7.32 -55.83 -33.33
N ASN A 28 -7.01 -56.24 -32.09
CA ASN A 28 -6.50 -55.39 -31.03
C ASN A 28 -5.24 -54.68 -31.53
N VAL A 29 -5.41 -53.45 -32.05
CA VAL A 29 -4.28 -52.53 -32.19
C VAL A 29 -3.90 -52.17 -30.76
N PRO A 30 -2.70 -52.51 -30.29
CA PRO A 30 -2.26 -52.08 -28.95
C PRO A 30 -2.36 -50.56 -28.95
N ALA A 31 -3.16 -50.02 -28.07
CA ALA A 31 -3.14 -48.57 -27.80
C ALA A 31 -1.70 -48.19 -27.49
N HIS A 32 -1.05 -47.49 -28.41
CA HIS A 32 0.24 -46.90 -28.13
C HIS A 32 -0.02 -46.02 -26.91
N ALA A 33 0.56 -46.41 -25.75
CA ALA A 33 0.55 -45.57 -24.58
C ALA A 33 1.16 -44.25 -25.00
N ALA A 34 0.32 -43.24 -25.19
CA ALA A 34 0.78 -41.91 -25.50
C ALA A 34 1.74 -41.51 -24.39
N GLY A 35 3.02 -41.47 -24.71
CA GLY A 35 4.05 -41.20 -23.71
C GLY A 35 3.83 -39.82 -23.16
N TYR A 36 3.94 -39.64 -21.85
CA TYR A 36 3.82 -38.33 -21.19
C TYR A 36 4.77 -37.31 -21.83
N GLY A 37 4.28 -36.11 -22.11
CA GLY A 37 5.10 -34.98 -22.55
C GLY A 37 6.11 -34.56 -21.46
N THR A 38 7.00 -33.63 -21.75
CA THR A 38 7.83 -32.98 -20.73
C THR A 38 6.91 -32.04 -19.92
N PRO A 39 6.97 -32.05 -18.57
CA PRO A 39 6.19 -31.12 -17.78
C PRO A 39 6.66 -29.66 -17.99
N THR A 40 5.79 -28.74 -17.71
CA THR A 40 6.09 -27.31 -17.69
C THR A 40 5.91 -26.76 -16.29
N ILE A 41 6.68 -25.74 -15.96
CA ILE A 41 6.59 -24.98 -14.70
C ILE A 41 6.80 -23.49 -15.01
N ALA A 42 5.90 -22.65 -14.50
CA ALA A 42 5.99 -21.19 -14.67
C ALA A 42 5.57 -20.49 -13.37
N LEU A 43 6.30 -19.46 -12.98
CA LEU A 43 5.97 -18.58 -11.86
C LEU A 43 5.07 -17.42 -12.32
N SER A 44 4.13 -16.99 -11.47
CA SER A 44 3.36 -15.76 -11.70
C SER A 44 4.23 -14.50 -11.56
N ALA A 45 5.23 -14.55 -10.68
CA ALA A 45 6.27 -13.56 -10.51
C ALA A 45 7.60 -14.27 -10.25
N SER A 46 8.65 -13.90 -10.98
CA SER A 46 9.98 -14.49 -10.83
C SER A 46 10.76 -13.94 -9.64
N TYR A 47 10.28 -12.84 -9.06
CA TYR A 47 10.89 -12.15 -7.91
C TYR A 47 9.93 -12.22 -6.72
N LEU A 48 10.46 -12.45 -5.53
CA LEU A 48 9.71 -12.54 -4.29
C LEU A 48 10.54 -11.93 -3.16
N SER A 49 9.88 -11.26 -2.23
CA SER A 49 10.54 -10.75 -1.02
C SER A 49 9.92 -11.34 0.23
N GLY A 50 10.72 -11.46 1.28
CA GLY A 50 10.30 -11.84 2.62
C GLY A 50 11.10 -11.11 3.68
N ALA A 51 10.94 -11.52 4.95
CA ALA A 51 11.72 -11.04 6.07
C ALA A 51 12.16 -12.20 6.97
N VAL A 52 13.30 -12.05 7.61
CA VAL A 52 13.82 -13.08 8.53
C VAL A 52 12.81 -13.34 9.64
N GLY A 53 12.43 -14.60 9.83
CA GLY A 53 11.51 -15.05 10.87
C GLY A 53 10.05 -14.60 10.72
N ALA A 54 9.67 -14.03 9.58
CA ALA A 54 8.29 -13.66 9.31
C ALA A 54 7.39 -14.86 9.01
N THR A 55 6.12 -14.79 9.40
CA THR A 55 5.11 -15.81 9.16
C THR A 55 4.05 -15.40 8.14
N GLY A 56 4.04 -14.12 7.76
CA GLY A 56 3.06 -13.52 6.84
C GLY A 56 3.72 -12.92 5.59
N ASP A 57 4.81 -13.48 5.11
CA ASP A 57 5.51 -13.04 3.91
C ASP A 57 4.68 -13.26 2.63
N PRO A 58 4.96 -12.50 1.55
CA PRO A 58 4.37 -12.73 0.24
C PRO A 58 4.63 -14.15 -0.26
N THR A 59 3.72 -14.66 -1.10
CA THR A 59 3.85 -15.95 -1.77
C THR A 59 3.86 -15.78 -3.28
N ALA A 60 4.46 -16.71 -4.01
CA ALA A 60 4.42 -16.76 -5.46
C ALA A 60 3.52 -17.91 -5.93
N ALA A 61 2.67 -17.66 -6.92
CA ALA A 61 1.94 -18.74 -7.57
C ALA A 61 2.83 -19.42 -8.62
N VAL A 62 2.81 -20.75 -8.62
CA VAL A 62 3.49 -21.58 -9.64
C VAL A 62 2.46 -22.42 -10.39
N THR A 63 2.48 -22.35 -11.71
CA THR A 63 1.60 -23.12 -12.59
C THR A 63 2.38 -24.26 -13.22
N VAL A 64 1.79 -25.46 -13.19
CA VAL A 64 2.37 -26.68 -13.74
C VAL A 64 1.40 -27.38 -14.69
N ALA A 65 1.93 -28.01 -15.73
CA ALA A 65 1.17 -28.84 -16.64
C ALA A 65 2.06 -29.95 -17.25
N GLN A 66 1.43 -31.06 -17.68
CA GLN A 66 2.09 -32.11 -18.46
C GLN A 66 1.06 -32.74 -19.39
N SER A 67 1.38 -32.87 -20.66
CA SER A 67 0.51 -33.56 -21.62
C SER A 67 0.38 -35.04 -21.25
N GLY A 68 -0.86 -35.53 -21.21
CA GLY A 68 -1.21 -36.89 -20.87
C GLY A 68 -1.21 -37.26 -19.38
N ALA A 69 -0.96 -36.28 -18.47
CA ALA A 69 -0.96 -36.48 -17.04
C ALA A 69 -2.03 -35.66 -16.33
N ASP A 70 -2.57 -36.20 -15.24
CA ASP A 70 -3.31 -35.40 -14.27
C ASP A 70 -2.35 -34.48 -13.51
N VAL A 71 -2.69 -33.22 -13.37
CA VAL A 71 -1.85 -32.21 -12.69
C VAL A 71 -1.61 -32.54 -11.21
N SER A 72 -2.52 -33.29 -10.56
CA SER A 72 -2.38 -33.73 -9.18
C SER A 72 -1.24 -34.77 -9.00
N ALA A 73 -0.87 -35.45 -10.09
CA ALA A 73 0.25 -36.39 -10.07
C ALA A 73 1.64 -35.71 -10.21
N LEU A 74 1.67 -34.43 -10.54
CA LEU A 74 2.90 -33.67 -10.63
C LEU A 74 3.37 -33.28 -9.23
N THR A 75 4.68 -33.34 -8.96
CA THR A 75 5.28 -32.83 -7.73
C THR A 75 6.13 -31.60 -8.02
N VAL A 76 6.02 -30.55 -7.16
CA VAL A 76 6.89 -29.37 -7.22
C VAL A 76 7.70 -29.30 -5.93
N THR A 77 9.01 -29.17 -6.06
CA THR A 77 9.95 -29.04 -4.94
C THR A 77 11.01 -28.00 -5.27
N ALA A 78 11.62 -27.38 -4.27
CA ALA A 78 12.89 -26.71 -4.46
C ALA A 78 13.99 -27.77 -4.65
N SER A 79 14.96 -27.53 -5.53
CA SER A 79 16.04 -28.47 -5.85
C SER A 79 17.43 -27.87 -5.67
N ALA A 80 17.57 -26.53 -5.64
CA ALA A 80 18.81 -25.82 -5.35
C ALA A 80 18.55 -24.45 -4.75
N SER A 81 19.51 -23.96 -3.98
CA SER A 81 19.59 -22.58 -3.48
C SER A 81 21.00 -22.07 -3.76
N SER A 82 21.13 -20.89 -4.37
CA SER A 82 22.44 -20.28 -4.63
C SER A 82 23.10 -19.76 -3.36
N ARG A 83 22.30 -19.50 -2.30
CA ARG A 83 22.79 -18.99 -1.01
C ARG A 83 21.93 -19.53 0.14
N SER A 84 22.22 -20.75 0.54
CA SER A 84 21.46 -21.49 1.55
C SER A 84 21.48 -20.81 2.94
N SER A 85 22.44 -19.92 3.21
CA SER A 85 22.45 -19.12 4.44
C SER A 85 21.33 -18.06 4.49
N VAL A 86 20.81 -17.62 3.33
CA VAL A 86 19.65 -16.72 3.26
C VAL A 86 18.37 -17.53 3.32
N ALA A 87 18.21 -18.51 2.43
CA ALA A 87 17.14 -19.50 2.48
C ALA A 87 17.61 -20.81 1.84
N ALA A 88 17.47 -21.91 2.55
CA ALA A 88 17.83 -23.24 2.06
C ALA A 88 16.67 -23.86 1.25
N VAL A 89 16.94 -24.97 0.56
CA VAL A 89 15.93 -25.76 -0.14
C VAL A 89 14.81 -26.24 0.80
N SER A 90 15.15 -26.59 2.04
CA SER A 90 14.21 -27.02 3.08
C SER A 90 13.23 -25.94 3.54
N ASP A 91 13.53 -24.67 3.29
CA ASP A 91 12.72 -23.53 3.72
C ASP A 91 11.65 -23.14 2.71
N VAL A 92 11.67 -23.81 1.55
CA VAL A 92 10.67 -23.61 0.50
C VAL A 92 9.51 -24.58 0.72
N THR A 93 8.33 -24.02 0.96
CA THR A 93 7.10 -24.78 1.08
C THR A 93 6.23 -24.57 -0.16
N VAL A 94 5.75 -25.66 -0.75
CA VAL A 94 4.80 -25.64 -1.86
C VAL A 94 3.49 -26.25 -1.40
N THR A 95 2.39 -25.47 -1.50
CA THR A 95 1.05 -25.90 -1.10
C THR A 95 0.11 -25.99 -2.29
N GLY A 96 -0.88 -26.89 -2.21
CA GLY A 96 -1.83 -27.19 -3.28
C GLY A 96 -1.39 -28.35 -4.16
N THR A 97 -2.37 -28.98 -4.82
CA THR A 97 -2.19 -30.14 -5.72
C THR A 97 -2.74 -29.90 -7.13
N GLY A 98 -3.36 -28.73 -7.36
CA GLY A 98 -3.91 -28.34 -8.66
C GLY A 98 -2.84 -27.86 -9.65
N ALA A 99 -3.29 -27.35 -10.78
CA ALA A 99 -2.43 -26.77 -11.80
C ALA A 99 -1.70 -25.51 -11.26
N THR A 100 -2.33 -24.74 -10.39
CA THR A 100 -1.72 -23.61 -9.69
C THR A 100 -1.48 -23.98 -8.23
N ARG A 101 -0.29 -23.69 -7.73
CA ARG A 101 0.17 -23.95 -6.36
C ARG A 101 0.81 -22.70 -5.79
N GLN A 102 0.90 -22.61 -4.46
CA GLN A 102 1.55 -21.49 -3.79
C GLN A 102 2.92 -21.90 -3.28
N VAL A 103 3.89 -21.02 -3.46
CA VAL A 103 5.28 -21.16 -2.97
C VAL A 103 5.50 -20.09 -1.92
N SER A 104 5.90 -20.51 -0.72
CA SER A 104 6.38 -19.64 0.35
C SER A 104 7.83 -19.99 0.69
N VAL A 105 8.57 -19.02 1.21
CA VAL A 105 10.00 -19.17 1.55
C VAL A 105 10.22 -18.63 2.95
N GLY A 106 10.81 -19.43 3.83
CA GLY A 106 11.32 -18.99 5.13
C GLY A 106 12.76 -18.46 4.98
N ALA A 107 13.08 -17.32 5.60
CA ALA A 107 14.42 -16.75 5.56
C ALA A 107 15.15 -16.90 6.90
N HIS A 108 16.46 -17.20 6.85
CA HIS A 108 17.34 -17.27 8.01
C HIS A 108 18.24 -16.06 8.16
N ALA A 109 18.59 -15.41 7.04
CA ALA A 109 19.43 -14.23 7.03
C ALA A 109 18.98 -13.23 5.97
N ARG A 110 19.33 -11.98 6.17
CA ARG A 110 19.16 -10.87 5.24
C ARG A 110 20.01 -11.09 3.99
N GLY A 111 19.45 -10.77 2.82
CA GLY A 111 20.18 -10.85 1.53
C GLY A 111 19.36 -11.52 0.43
N TYR A 112 20.04 -11.92 -0.63
CA TYR A 112 19.45 -12.50 -1.85
C TYR A 112 19.85 -13.97 -2.02
N THR A 113 18.97 -14.75 -2.64
CA THR A 113 19.25 -16.10 -3.11
C THR A 113 18.38 -16.48 -4.30
N ASP A 114 18.91 -17.30 -5.21
CA ASP A 114 18.15 -17.91 -6.28
C ASP A 114 17.73 -19.32 -5.85
N LEU A 115 16.43 -19.58 -5.91
CA LEU A 115 15.83 -20.86 -5.57
C LEU A 115 15.37 -21.55 -6.84
N THR A 116 15.97 -22.71 -7.17
CA THR A 116 15.55 -23.51 -8.31
C THR A 116 14.36 -24.39 -7.91
N LEU A 117 13.19 -24.13 -8.48
CA LEU A 117 12.00 -24.96 -8.36
C LEU A 117 11.99 -26.00 -9.47
N LYS A 118 11.66 -27.24 -9.14
CA LYS A 118 11.61 -28.36 -10.06
C LYS A 118 10.23 -29.01 -10.02
N VAL A 119 9.58 -29.14 -11.17
CA VAL A 119 8.45 -30.05 -11.33
C VAL A 119 8.94 -31.42 -11.79
N THR A 120 8.44 -32.48 -11.13
CA THR A 120 8.61 -33.85 -11.56
C THR A 120 7.25 -34.40 -11.99
N GLY A 121 7.18 -34.83 -13.23
CA GLY A 121 5.99 -35.41 -13.84
C GLY A 121 6.05 -36.90 -14.02
N LEU A 122 4.97 -37.44 -14.60
CA LEU A 122 4.89 -38.87 -14.95
C LEU A 122 5.94 -39.23 -16.01
N GLY A 123 6.41 -40.45 -15.96
CA GLY A 123 7.53 -40.93 -16.79
C GLY A 123 8.90 -40.41 -16.35
N GLY A 124 9.02 -39.86 -15.14
CA GLY A 124 10.28 -39.36 -14.57
C GLY A 124 10.82 -38.09 -15.22
N LYS A 125 10.03 -37.43 -16.09
CA LYS A 125 10.41 -36.17 -16.76
C LYS A 125 10.33 -34.99 -15.81
N THR A 126 11.23 -34.04 -15.98
CA THR A 126 11.34 -32.86 -15.12
C THR A 126 11.48 -31.58 -15.93
N ALA A 127 11.08 -30.46 -15.33
CA ALA A 127 11.41 -29.10 -15.77
C ALA A 127 11.72 -28.23 -14.54
N THR A 128 12.40 -27.11 -14.76
CA THR A 128 12.81 -26.20 -13.68
C THR A 128 12.50 -24.75 -14.03
N THR A 129 12.35 -23.93 -13.00
CA THR A 129 12.32 -22.46 -13.08
C THR A 129 13.08 -21.88 -11.89
N VAL A 130 13.46 -20.62 -11.96
CA VAL A 130 14.18 -19.92 -10.88
C VAL A 130 13.27 -18.88 -10.24
N LEU A 131 13.21 -18.88 -8.92
CA LEU A 131 12.61 -17.85 -8.09
C LEU A 131 13.75 -17.02 -7.46
N HIS A 132 13.83 -15.74 -7.83
CA HIS A 132 14.76 -14.77 -7.24
C HIS A 132 14.18 -14.26 -5.94
N TYR A 133 14.77 -14.64 -4.82
CA TYR A 133 14.26 -14.30 -3.49
C TYR A 133 15.18 -13.33 -2.75
N ALA A 134 14.57 -12.35 -2.09
CA ALA A 134 15.26 -11.39 -1.23
C ALA A 134 14.62 -11.37 0.17
N ALA A 135 15.44 -11.40 1.22
CA ALA A 135 15.00 -11.35 2.61
C ALA A 135 15.53 -10.09 3.31
N SER A 136 14.62 -9.27 3.87
CA SER A 136 14.99 -8.17 4.77
C SER A 136 15.27 -8.69 6.18
N ALA A 137 15.80 -7.81 7.06
CA ALA A 137 16.00 -8.11 8.47
C ALA A 137 14.68 -8.51 9.17
N ALA A 138 14.80 -9.16 10.31
CA ALA A 138 13.66 -9.45 11.17
C ALA A 138 13.01 -8.14 11.68
N VAL A 139 11.69 -8.13 11.80
CA VAL A 139 10.96 -6.99 12.35
C VAL A 139 10.26 -7.37 13.65
N GLN A 140 10.08 -6.40 14.54
CA GLN A 140 9.24 -6.56 15.71
C GLN A 140 7.78 -6.78 15.28
N ASN A 141 7.03 -7.56 16.06
CA ASN A 141 5.62 -7.88 15.77
C ASN A 141 5.40 -8.54 14.40
N SER A 142 6.30 -9.41 13.98
CA SER A 142 6.25 -10.07 12.67
C SER A 142 4.94 -10.82 12.41
N SER A 143 4.28 -11.39 13.44
CA SER A 143 2.98 -12.04 13.34
C SER A 143 1.84 -11.07 12.96
N ASP A 144 1.95 -9.81 13.39
CA ASP A 144 0.99 -8.73 13.15
C ASP A 144 1.37 -7.86 11.95
N THR A 145 2.45 -8.22 11.26
CA THR A 145 2.97 -7.47 10.12
C THR A 145 2.57 -8.11 8.79
N ARG A 146 2.23 -7.28 7.82
CA ARG A 146 2.06 -7.62 6.41
C ARG A 146 2.93 -6.70 5.55
N TRP A 147 3.28 -7.17 4.37
CA TRP A 147 4.13 -6.44 3.44
C TRP A 147 3.35 -6.05 2.19
N ALA A 148 3.20 -4.76 1.95
CA ALA A 148 2.69 -4.23 0.70
C ALA A 148 3.87 -4.11 -0.27
N THR A 149 3.94 -4.98 -1.30
CA THR A 149 5.03 -4.95 -2.29
C THR A 149 4.67 -4.12 -3.52
N GLY A 150 5.66 -3.73 -4.31
CA GLY A 150 5.47 -2.90 -5.51
C GLY A 150 5.81 -1.43 -5.29
N SER A 151 5.97 -1.00 -4.05
CA SER A 151 6.50 0.28 -3.62
C SER A 151 7.10 0.15 -2.23
N SER A 152 8.09 0.99 -1.92
CA SER A 152 8.72 1.11 -0.60
C SER A 152 8.36 2.41 0.13
N ASP A 153 7.77 3.38 -0.58
CA ASP A 153 7.69 4.79 -0.19
C ASP A 153 6.23 5.17 0.16
N ALA A 154 5.55 4.29 0.95
CA ALA A 154 4.16 4.53 1.34
C ALA A 154 4.05 5.70 2.32
N SER A 155 3.27 6.72 1.96
CA SER A 155 3.13 7.99 2.67
C SER A 155 1.73 8.26 3.20
N ALA A 156 0.68 7.83 2.48
CA ALA A 156 -0.71 7.97 2.93
C ALA A 156 -1.53 6.72 2.63
N ALA A 157 -2.54 6.44 3.47
CA ALA A 157 -3.43 5.30 3.28
C ALA A 157 -4.87 5.64 3.62
N VAL A 158 -5.82 5.05 2.89
CA VAL A 158 -7.26 5.23 3.12
C VAL A 158 -7.98 3.89 3.02
N ASP A 159 -8.71 3.52 4.07
CA ASP A 159 -9.63 2.38 4.05
C ASP A 159 -10.74 2.61 3.01
N VAL A 160 -10.92 1.65 2.11
CA VAL A 160 -11.96 1.67 1.09
C VAL A 160 -13.03 0.61 1.32
N GLY A 161 -12.98 -0.05 2.48
CA GLY A 161 -13.92 -1.10 2.89
C GLY A 161 -13.54 -2.49 2.40
N GLY A 162 -14.15 -3.51 3.01
CA GLY A 162 -13.92 -4.91 2.64
C GLY A 162 -12.54 -5.45 3.01
N GLY A 163 -11.79 -4.79 3.90
CA GLY A 163 -10.42 -5.16 4.27
C GLY A 163 -9.34 -4.64 3.31
N TYR A 164 -9.70 -3.68 2.45
CA TYR A 164 -8.78 -3.09 1.45
C TYR A 164 -8.49 -1.63 1.74
N ALA A 165 -7.29 -1.20 1.41
CA ALA A 165 -6.88 0.19 1.47
C ALA A 165 -6.25 0.66 0.16
N VAL A 166 -6.46 1.94 -0.16
CA VAL A 166 -5.67 2.64 -1.18
C VAL A 166 -4.49 3.30 -0.47
N VAL A 167 -3.29 3.00 -0.94
CA VAL A 167 -2.03 3.53 -0.44
C VAL A 167 -1.40 4.43 -1.50
N ALA A 168 -1.01 5.62 -1.10
CA ALA A 168 -0.22 6.54 -1.90
C ALA A 168 1.28 6.37 -1.60
N ASP A 169 2.09 6.97 -2.44
CA ASP A 169 3.54 6.85 -2.50
C ASP A 169 4.10 8.25 -2.80
N ASP A 170 5.08 8.71 -2.06
CA ASP A 170 5.67 10.04 -2.22
C ASP A 170 6.62 10.14 -3.43
N GLU A 171 7.24 9.04 -3.84
CA GLU A 171 8.16 8.99 -5.00
C GLU A 171 7.42 8.72 -6.33
N SER A 172 6.10 8.45 -6.31
CA SER A 172 5.33 8.21 -7.52
C SER A 172 3.89 8.75 -7.44
N ASN A 173 3.33 9.08 -8.61
CA ASN A 173 1.93 9.51 -8.72
C ASN A 173 0.97 8.31 -8.87
N THR A 174 1.30 7.17 -8.28
CA THR A 174 0.53 5.93 -8.42
C THR A 174 -0.16 5.59 -7.11
N LEU A 175 -1.49 5.58 -7.13
CA LEU A 175 -2.30 5.04 -6.04
C LEU A 175 -2.43 3.52 -6.20
N ARG A 176 -2.26 2.77 -5.11
CA ARG A 176 -2.24 1.29 -5.11
C ARG A 176 -3.28 0.72 -4.16
N LEU A 177 -4.08 -0.23 -4.64
CA LEU A 177 -5.07 -0.93 -3.82
C LEU A 177 -4.47 -2.22 -3.28
N TYR A 178 -4.44 -2.36 -1.97
CA TYR A 178 -3.98 -3.56 -1.29
C TYR A 178 -5.09 -4.22 -0.47
N ASP A 179 -5.04 -5.56 -0.42
CA ASP A 179 -5.63 -6.35 0.66
C ASP A 179 -4.59 -6.42 1.78
N LEU A 180 -4.73 -5.59 2.80
CA LEU A 180 -3.76 -5.52 3.90
C LEU A 180 -3.92 -6.64 4.94
N SER A 181 -4.81 -7.60 4.72
CA SER A 181 -4.89 -8.83 5.52
C SER A 181 -3.82 -9.85 5.12
N VAL A 182 -3.27 -9.72 3.90
CA VAL A 182 -2.22 -10.58 3.35
C VAL A 182 -1.06 -9.75 2.82
N SER A 183 0.12 -10.33 2.74
CA SER A 183 1.27 -9.70 2.10
C SER A 183 1.25 -9.94 0.59
N GLY A 184 1.67 -8.96 -0.19
CA GLY A 184 1.80 -9.11 -1.64
C GLY A 184 1.69 -7.82 -2.43
N ALA A 185 1.59 -7.99 -3.74
CA ALA A 185 1.46 -6.90 -4.70
C ALA A 185 0.07 -6.23 -4.64
N PRO A 186 -0.06 -4.99 -5.10
CA PRO A 186 -1.36 -4.34 -5.20
C PRO A 186 -2.26 -5.09 -6.17
N VAL A 187 -3.54 -5.23 -5.81
CA VAL A 187 -4.54 -5.85 -6.69
C VAL A 187 -4.95 -4.93 -7.83
N ARG A 188 -4.68 -3.63 -7.69
CA ARG A 188 -4.95 -2.59 -8.70
C ARG A 188 -4.09 -1.35 -8.46
N THR A 189 -3.81 -0.63 -9.55
CA THR A 189 -3.07 0.64 -9.50
C THR A 189 -3.73 1.69 -10.38
N TRP A 190 -3.53 2.98 -10.04
CA TRP A 190 -3.98 4.13 -10.82
C TRP A 190 -2.88 5.18 -10.86
N ASP A 191 -2.38 5.48 -12.05
CA ASP A 191 -1.55 6.67 -12.27
C ASP A 191 -2.47 7.90 -12.36
N VAL A 192 -2.29 8.86 -11.44
CA VAL A 192 -3.10 10.08 -11.40
C VAL A 192 -2.47 11.24 -12.14
N ALA A 193 -1.18 11.18 -12.49
CA ALA A 193 -0.41 12.29 -13.06
C ALA A 193 -1.05 12.85 -14.33
N SER A 194 -1.39 11.98 -15.27
CA SER A 194 -1.95 12.38 -16.58
C SER A 194 -3.31 13.08 -16.45
N LYS A 195 -4.11 12.68 -15.46
CA LYS A 195 -5.43 13.27 -15.19
C LYS A 195 -5.35 14.61 -14.48
N LEU A 196 -4.28 14.81 -13.70
CA LEU A 196 -4.01 16.06 -12.98
C LEU A 196 -3.18 17.05 -13.79
N GLY A 197 -2.70 16.65 -14.97
CA GLY A 197 -1.84 17.51 -15.82
C GLY A 197 -0.47 17.77 -15.21
N VAL A 198 0.03 16.88 -14.34
CA VAL A 198 1.36 16.96 -13.73
C VAL A 198 2.32 16.00 -14.43
N SER A 199 3.58 16.41 -14.56
CA SER A 199 4.65 15.59 -15.19
C SER A 199 5.77 15.23 -14.24
N LYS A 200 5.65 15.68 -12.99
CA LYS A 200 6.61 15.43 -11.91
C LYS A 200 5.86 14.81 -10.74
N GLU A 201 6.59 14.31 -9.82
CA GLU A 201 6.15 13.78 -8.55
C GLU A 201 5.32 14.82 -7.76
N ILE A 202 4.14 14.39 -7.29
CA ILE A 202 3.26 15.19 -6.43
C ILE A 202 3.77 15.15 -4.99
N ASP A 203 4.53 14.10 -4.63
CA ASP A 203 4.97 13.90 -3.25
C ASP A 203 3.73 13.81 -2.33
N ILE A 204 2.86 12.81 -2.61
CA ILE A 204 1.56 12.69 -1.92
C ILE A 204 1.81 12.26 -0.49
N GLU A 205 1.39 13.07 0.49
CA GLU A 205 1.74 12.88 1.90
C GLU A 205 0.52 12.78 2.83
N GLY A 206 -0.65 13.19 2.37
CA GLY A 206 -1.84 13.14 3.22
C GLY A 206 -3.09 12.77 2.45
N ALA A 207 -4.02 12.11 3.15
CA ALA A 207 -5.31 11.77 2.58
C ALA A 207 -6.42 11.82 3.63
N ALA A 208 -7.64 12.16 3.21
CA ALA A 208 -8.84 12.09 4.04
C ALA A 208 -10.03 11.63 3.23
N ARG A 209 -11.00 10.97 3.84
CA ARG A 209 -12.17 10.45 3.13
C ARG A 209 -13.48 10.97 3.72
N VAL A 210 -14.34 11.51 2.84
CA VAL A 210 -15.70 11.88 3.18
C VAL A 210 -16.65 11.16 2.22
N GLY A 211 -17.42 10.24 2.73
CA GLY A 211 -18.29 9.40 1.90
C GLY A 211 -17.50 8.62 0.86
N ASN A 212 -17.77 8.87 -0.41
CA ASN A 212 -17.08 8.23 -1.54
C ASN A 212 -15.94 9.09 -2.11
N THR A 213 -15.71 10.29 -1.58
CA THR A 213 -14.63 11.16 -2.04
C THR A 213 -13.42 11.02 -1.13
N VAL A 214 -12.28 10.75 -1.71
CA VAL A 214 -10.97 10.83 -1.04
C VAL A 214 -10.28 12.10 -1.51
N TYR A 215 -9.78 12.86 -0.56
CA TYR A 215 -9.00 14.08 -0.74
C TYR A 215 -7.55 13.76 -0.46
N TRP A 216 -6.66 14.23 -1.31
CA TRP A 216 -5.22 13.99 -1.27
C TRP A 216 -4.48 15.31 -1.26
N THR A 217 -3.34 15.37 -0.58
CA THR A 217 -2.43 16.50 -0.60
C THR A 217 -1.01 16.04 -0.87
N GLY A 218 -0.28 16.80 -1.71
CA GLY A 218 1.17 16.70 -1.75
C GLY A 218 1.79 17.34 -0.51
N SER A 219 3.11 17.25 -0.37
CA SER A 219 3.87 17.82 0.75
C SER A 219 3.80 19.35 0.83
N LEU A 220 3.44 20.01 -0.25
CA LEU A 220 3.47 21.48 -0.44
C LEU A 220 4.86 22.10 -0.22
N GLY A 221 5.87 21.31 0.13
CA GLY A 221 7.22 21.72 0.44
C GLY A 221 8.13 21.89 -0.79
N ASN A 222 9.33 22.39 -0.57
CA ASN A 222 10.43 22.27 -1.51
C ASN A 222 10.91 20.81 -1.60
N ASN A 223 11.76 20.48 -2.58
CA ASN A 223 12.46 19.19 -2.56
C ASN A 223 13.58 19.20 -1.48
N LYS A 224 14.25 18.06 -1.32
CA LYS A 224 15.36 17.91 -0.36
C LYS A 224 16.49 18.91 -0.53
N ASP A 225 16.67 19.43 -1.75
CA ASP A 225 17.72 20.40 -2.10
C ASP A 225 17.24 21.86 -1.91
N GLY A 226 16.03 22.07 -1.39
CA GLY A 226 15.44 23.40 -1.17
C GLY A 226 14.79 24.00 -2.43
N GLU A 227 14.70 23.27 -3.53
CA GLU A 227 14.13 23.80 -4.76
C GLU A 227 12.61 23.70 -4.81
N TYR A 228 11.94 24.74 -5.28
CA TYR A 228 10.51 24.74 -5.53
C TYR A 228 10.11 23.72 -6.62
N LYS A 229 9.13 22.90 -6.34
CA LYS A 229 8.53 21.93 -7.26
C LYS A 229 7.02 22.12 -7.35
N SER A 230 6.52 22.67 -8.47
CA SER A 230 5.11 23.02 -8.62
C SER A 230 4.16 21.83 -8.46
N ALA A 231 4.55 20.63 -8.86
CA ALA A 231 3.72 19.43 -8.72
C ALA A 231 3.42 19.10 -7.26
N ARG A 232 4.35 19.35 -6.33
CA ARG A 232 4.18 19.11 -4.88
C ARG A 232 3.09 19.98 -4.24
N ASN A 233 2.67 21.05 -4.91
CA ASN A 233 1.57 21.91 -4.43
C ASN A 233 0.18 21.36 -4.76
N THR A 234 0.08 20.18 -5.35
CA THR A 234 -1.18 19.62 -5.82
C THR A 234 -1.97 19.05 -4.65
N VAL A 235 -3.20 19.57 -4.44
CA VAL A 235 -4.26 18.88 -3.72
C VAL A 235 -5.31 18.44 -4.72
N PHE A 236 -5.88 17.24 -4.56
CA PHE A 236 -6.83 16.70 -5.53
C PHE A 236 -7.83 15.75 -4.89
N THR A 237 -8.82 15.34 -5.66
CA THR A 237 -9.82 14.37 -5.22
C THR A 237 -9.84 13.11 -6.09
N THR A 238 -10.24 12.01 -5.48
CA THR A 238 -10.67 10.80 -6.21
C THR A 238 -12.02 10.35 -5.68
N THR A 239 -12.87 9.81 -6.57
CA THR A 239 -14.13 9.18 -6.18
C THR A 239 -13.96 7.67 -6.15
N VAL A 240 -14.33 7.06 -5.04
CA VAL A 240 -14.32 5.61 -4.83
C VAL A 240 -15.66 5.03 -5.26
N THR A 241 -15.63 3.99 -6.10
CA THR A 241 -16.79 3.15 -6.41
C THR A 241 -16.43 1.68 -6.21
N GLY A 242 -17.44 0.83 -5.97
CA GLY A 242 -17.18 -0.56 -5.57
C GLY A 242 -16.66 -0.68 -4.14
N SER A 243 -16.18 -1.85 -3.76
CA SER A 243 -15.56 -2.14 -2.46
C SER A 243 -14.64 -3.35 -2.55
N GLY A 244 -13.72 -3.52 -1.60
CA GLY A 244 -12.77 -4.62 -1.59
C GLY A 244 -11.93 -4.65 -2.87
N ALA A 245 -11.67 -5.82 -3.42
CA ALA A 245 -10.94 -6.00 -4.69
C ALA A 245 -11.63 -5.36 -5.92
N ALA A 246 -12.94 -5.07 -5.84
CA ALA A 246 -13.68 -4.42 -6.92
C ALA A 246 -13.62 -2.88 -6.87
N THR A 247 -12.90 -2.29 -5.91
CA THR A 247 -12.70 -0.85 -5.78
C THR A 247 -12.18 -0.24 -7.08
N GLN A 248 -12.77 0.90 -7.47
CA GLN A 248 -12.34 1.74 -8.58
C GLN A 248 -12.16 3.16 -8.09
N LEU A 249 -11.17 3.87 -8.67
CA LEU A 249 -10.95 5.29 -8.43
C LEU A 249 -11.16 6.08 -9.73
N THR A 250 -11.81 7.23 -9.60
CA THR A 250 -11.91 8.23 -10.67
C THR A 250 -11.33 9.53 -10.15
N VAL A 251 -10.32 10.08 -10.82
CA VAL A 251 -9.72 11.38 -10.48
C VAL A 251 -10.75 12.49 -10.73
N GLY A 252 -10.89 13.37 -9.75
CA GLY A 252 -11.80 14.51 -9.76
C GLY A 252 -11.08 15.85 -9.95
N GLY A 253 -11.47 16.86 -9.17
CA GLY A 253 -10.86 18.19 -9.20
C GLY A 253 -9.47 18.23 -8.57
N SER A 254 -8.77 19.36 -8.82
CA SER A 254 -7.47 19.63 -8.21
C SER A 254 -7.23 21.14 -8.04
N TYR A 255 -6.25 21.47 -7.17
CA TYR A 255 -5.76 22.83 -6.93
C TYR A 255 -4.26 22.81 -6.65
N GLN A 256 -3.52 23.76 -7.21
CA GLN A 256 -2.05 23.77 -7.15
C GLN A 256 -1.47 25.05 -6.51
N ARG A 257 -2.27 25.73 -5.66
CA ARG A 257 -1.86 26.99 -5.04
C ARG A 257 -2.08 27.03 -3.53
N LEU A 258 -2.35 25.89 -2.90
CA LEU A 258 -2.62 25.86 -1.46
C LEU A 258 -1.41 26.35 -0.65
N ARG A 259 -0.18 26.03 -1.08
CA ARG A 259 1.05 26.57 -0.49
C ARG A 259 1.06 28.12 -0.54
N ASP A 260 0.81 28.70 -1.72
CA ASP A 260 0.82 30.15 -1.90
C ASP A 260 -0.25 30.82 -1.01
N ASP A 261 -1.45 30.22 -0.94
CA ASP A 261 -2.53 30.70 -0.10
C ASP A 261 -2.17 30.66 1.39
N LEU A 262 -1.46 29.59 1.85
CA LEU A 262 -0.97 29.44 3.23
C LEU A 262 0.08 30.52 3.57
N VAL A 263 1.05 30.74 2.67
CA VAL A 263 2.08 31.79 2.86
C VAL A 263 1.44 33.16 2.97
N VAL A 264 0.61 33.55 2.00
CA VAL A 264 -0.07 34.86 2.00
C VAL A 264 -0.97 35.05 3.24
N TRP A 265 -1.61 33.96 3.68
CA TRP A 265 -2.43 34.00 4.88
C TRP A 265 -1.59 34.20 6.14
N ASP A 266 -0.45 33.50 6.31
CA ASP A 266 0.42 33.65 7.49
C ASP A 266 1.03 35.04 7.56
N GLU A 267 1.55 35.56 6.44
CA GLU A 267 2.05 36.94 6.35
C GLU A 267 0.98 37.97 6.77
N ALA A 268 -0.27 37.83 6.26
CA ALA A 268 -1.39 38.72 6.59
C ALA A 268 -1.79 38.61 8.08
N ASN A 269 -1.41 37.55 8.78
CA ASN A 269 -1.71 37.32 10.20
C ASN A 269 -0.45 37.48 11.11
N GLY A 270 0.58 38.12 10.62
CA GLY A 270 1.77 38.52 11.39
C GLY A 270 2.91 37.50 11.31
N ASP A 271 2.97 36.67 10.27
CA ASP A 271 4.03 35.71 9.99
C ASP A 271 4.37 34.83 11.20
N ARG A 272 3.32 34.25 11.78
CA ARG A 272 3.39 33.54 13.08
C ARG A 272 4.06 32.19 12.98
N PHE A 273 4.05 31.61 11.81
CA PHE A 273 4.53 30.25 11.56
C PHE A 273 5.78 30.23 10.68
N GLY A 274 6.16 31.39 10.11
CA GLY A 274 7.35 31.51 9.27
C GLY A 274 7.21 30.81 7.92
N PHE A 275 5.99 30.69 7.39
CA PHE A 275 5.75 29.96 6.14
C PHE A 275 6.47 30.58 4.95
N ALA A 276 6.57 31.92 4.89
CA ALA A 276 7.34 32.60 3.85
C ALA A 276 8.80 32.16 3.87
N ALA A 277 9.46 32.22 5.03
CA ALA A 277 10.86 31.78 5.19
C ALA A 277 11.03 30.27 4.92
N GLY A 278 10.14 29.40 5.44
CA GLY A 278 10.19 27.96 5.24
C GLY A 278 9.98 27.52 3.78
N THR A 279 9.50 28.42 2.92
CA THR A 279 9.25 28.17 1.50
C THR A 279 10.23 28.87 0.57
N GLU A 280 11.21 29.60 1.07
CA GLU A 280 12.27 30.25 0.26
C GLU A 280 13.10 29.23 -0.52
N ASP A 281 13.66 29.68 -1.63
CA ASP A 281 14.58 28.86 -2.43
C ASP A 281 15.85 28.58 -1.63
N GLY A 282 16.27 27.31 -1.60
CA GLY A 282 17.36 26.82 -0.76
C GLY A 282 16.93 26.31 0.63
N GLN A 283 15.68 26.55 1.05
CA GLN A 283 15.19 26.06 2.34
C GLN A 283 14.70 24.63 2.21
N ALA A 284 15.39 23.69 2.89
CA ALA A 284 14.99 22.28 2.91
C ALA A 284 13.71 22.07 3.76
N PRO A 285 12.77 21.22 3.31
CA PRO A 285 11.48 21.08 3.98
C PRO A 285 11.55 20.37 5.34
N LYS A 286 12.49 19.43 5.50
CA LYS A 286 12.67 18.60 6.71
C LYS A 286 13.65 19.29 7.70
N GLN A 287 13.34 20.55 8.05
CA GLN A 287 13.99 21.35 9.08
C GLN A 287 12.95 21.78 10.12
N ILE A 288 13.39 22.10 11.34
CA ILE A 288 12.49 22.45 12.46
C ILE A 288 11.62 23.67 12.15
N ASP A 289 12.11 24.58 11.30
CA ASP A 289 11.48 25.78 10.77
C ASP A 289 11.15 25.67 9.26
N GLY A 290 11.21 24.46 8.70
CA GLY A 290 10.87 24.19 7.31
C GLY A 290 9.37 24.31 7.02
N PHE A 291 9.00 23.95 5.79
CA PHE A 291 7.61 23.89 5.38
C PHE A 291 7.31 22.54 4.72
N ASN A 292 6.59 21.69 5.44
CA ASN A 292 6.21 20.36 4.94
C ASN A 292 4.88 19.90 5.55
N VAL A 293 3.95 19.46 4.70
CA VAL A 293 2.63 18.93 5.07
C VAL A 293 2.64 17.42 4.94
N GLU A 294 2.17 16.71 5.96
CA GLU A 294 2.00 15.25 5.94
C GLU A 294 0.63 14.79 6.48
N GLY A 295 -0.08 15.65 7.19
CA GLY A 295 -1.40 15.32 7.74
C GLY A 295 -2.55 15.96 6.97
N LEU A 296 -3.62 15.18 6.73
CA LEU A 296 -4.87 15.69 6.20
C LEU A 296 -6.04 14.92 6.81
N GLU A 297 -6.93 15.62 7.54
CA GLU A 297 -8.18 15.02 8.03
C GLU A 297 -9.26 16.08 8.24
N PHE A 298 -10.53 15.71 8.07
CA PHE A 298 -11.64 16.65 8.28
C PHE A 298 -11.86 16.94 9.76
N ALA A 299 -12.22 18.19 10.07
CA ALA A 299 -12.56 18.62 11.41
C ALA A 299 -13.78 17.88 11.96
N PRO A 300 -14.00 17.82 13.29
CA PRO A 300 -15.13 17.13 13.89
C PRO A 300 -16.46 17.58 13.29
N GLY A 301 -17.31 16.61 12.90
CA GLY A 301 -18.62 16.86 12.31
C GLY A 301 -18.61 17.59 10.96
N SER A 302 -17.44 17.87 10.37
CA SER A 302 -17.32 18.65 9.13
C SER A 302 -17.05 17.75 7.91
N THR A 303 -17.63 18.17 6.79
CA THR A 303 -17.34 17.62 5.44
C THR A 303 -16.72 18.66 4.52
N THR A 304 -16.46 19.88 5.03
CA THR A 304 -15.92 21.01 4.26
C THR A 304 -14.62 21.55 4.85
N THR A 305 -14.49 21.55 6.19
CA THR A 305 -13.29 22.00 6.88
C THR A 305 -12.34 20.84 7.09
N ALA A 306 -11.15 20.92 6.51
CA ALA A 306 -10.08 19.96 6.77
C ALA A 306 -8.92 20.61 7.54
N TYR A 307 -8.31 19.83 8.44
CA TYR A 307 -7.03 20.15 9.06
C TYR A 307 -5.90 19.73 8.11
N VAL A 308 -5.06 20.68 7.76
CA VAL A 308 -3.77 20.45 7.12
C VAL A 308 -2.72 20.37 8.23
N GLY A 309 -2.10 19.20 8.39
CA GLY A 309 -1.14 18.89 9.44
C GLY A 309 0.29 19.02 8.95
N PHE A 310 1.12 19.66 9.75
CA PHE A 310 2.50 19.95 9.37
C PHE A 310 3.48 19.01 10.06
N ARG A 311 4.40 18.41 9.26
CA ARG A 311 5.64 17.84 9.74
C ARG A 311 6.62 18.95 10.15
N ALA A 312 6.64 20.06 9.41
CA ALA A 312 7.39 21.27 9.72
C ALA A 312 6.59 22.49 9.28
N PRO A 313 6.62 23.60 10.06
CA PRO A 313 7.44 23.84 11.25
C PRO A 313 6.84 23.30 12.55
N LEU A 314 7.66 23.15 13.60
CA LEU A 314 7.19 23.17 14.99
C LEU A 314 6.83 24.60 15.40
N VAL A 315 5.97 24.79 16.39
CA VAL A 315 5.53 26.10 16.84
C VAL A 315 5.77 26.26 18.36
N PRO A 316 6.68 27.14 18.77
CA PRO A 316 7.71 27.80 17.97
C PRO A 316 8.74 26.79 17.43
N PRO A 317 9.52 27.13 16.38
CA PRO A 317 10.47 26.22 15.76
C PRO A 317 11.72 25.99 16.62
N LYS A 318 11.53 25.23 17.68
CA LYS A 318 12.58 24.81 18.64
C LYS A 318 12.20 23.50 19.31
N ALA A 319 13.17 22.86 19.94
CA ALA A 319 12.94 21.65 20.75
C ALA A 319 11.81 21.89 21.78
N GLY A 320 10.84 20.98 21.81
CA GLY A 320 9.64 21.09 22.63
C GLY A 320 8.57 22.04 22.06
N GLY A 321 8.71 22.51 20.81
CA GLY A 321 7.64 23.17 20.07
C GLY A 321 6.46 22.23 19.86
N LYS A 322 5.30 22.78 19.48
CA LYS A 322 4.05 22.03 19.26
C LYS A 322 3.84 21.74 17.78
N ALA A 323 3.21 20.63 17.48
CA ALA A 323 2.75 20.29 16.14
C ALA A 323 1.62 21.23 15.70
N LEU A 324 1.56 21.55 14.41
CA LEU A 324 0.67 22.52 13.83
C LEU A 324 -0.40 21.87 12.96
N LEU A 325 -1.66 22.27 13.18
CA LEU A 325 -2.78 22.05 12.27
C LEU A 325 -3.34 23.40 11.81
N VAL A 326 -3.50 23.57 10.49
CA VAL A 326 -4.17 24.75 9.93
C VAL A 326 -5.51 24.31 9.31
N PRO A 327 -6.65 24.77 9.83
CA PRO A 327 -7.94 24.47 9.24
C PRO A 327 -8.13 25.21 7.92
N VAL A 328 -8.47 24.48 6.85
CA VAL A 328 -8.96 25.03 5.57
C VAL A 328 -10.47 24.84 5.53
N THR A 329 -11.24 25.89 5.72
CA THR A 329 -12.68 25.83 6.01
C THR A 329 -13.55 25.46 4.80
N ASN A 330 -12.99 25.54 3.60
CA ASN A 330 -13.63 25.20 2.32
C ASN A 330 -12.80 24.18 1.53
N PHE A 331 -12.14 23.24 2.20
CA PHE A 331 -11.22 22.30 1.56
C PHE A 331 -11.90 21.44 0.47
N ASP A 332 -13.17 21.11 0.68
CA ASP A 332 -14.02 20.43 -0.31
C ASP A 332 -14.05 21.16 -1.65
N LYS A 333 -14.12 22.48 -1.64
CA LYS A 333 -14.12 23.33 -2.84
C LYS A 333 -12.70 23.55 -3.37
N VAL A 334 -11.71 23.67 -2.48
CA VAL A 334 -10.30 23.82 -2.87
C VAL A 334 -9.89 22.62 -3.71
N ALA A 335 -9.94 21.41 -3.16
CA ALA A 335 -9.53 20.19 -3.85
C ALA A 335 -10.54 19.75 -4.95
N GLY A 336 -11.84 20.03 -4.76
CA GLY A 336 -12.90 19.56 -5.67
C GLY A 336 -13.14 20.45 -6.87
N SER A 337 -12.95 21.77 -6.76
CA SER A 337 -13.29 22.73 -7.83
C SER A 337 -12.25 23.84 -8.04
N GLY A 338 -11.09 23.78 -7.38
CA GLY A 338 -10.02 24.76 -7.56
C GLY A 338 -10.30 26.13 -6.92
N ALA A 339 -11.15 26.19 -5.90
CA ALA A 339 -11.42 27.43 -5.19
C ALA A 339 -10.21 27.87 -4.36
N LYS A 340 -10.01 29.19 -4.19
CA LYS A 340 -9.01 29.72 -3.26
C LYS A 340 -9.30 29.26 -1.83
N ALA A 341 -8.26 28.90 -1.07
CA ALA A 341 -8.39 28.45 0.29
C ALA A 341 -8.82 29.57 1.25
N VAL A 342 -9.66 29.21 2.23
CA VAL A 342 -10.07 30.06 3.35
C VAL A 342 -9.66 29.36 4.64
N PHE A 343 -8.90 30.06 5.48
CA PHE A 343 -8.29 29.48 6.67
C PHE A 343 -9.05 29.81 7.94
N GLY A 344 -9.06 28.86 8.88
CA GLY A 344 -9.60 29.03 10.23
C GLY A 344 -8.51 29.30 11.26
N THR A 345 -8.87 29.25 12.53
CA THR A 345 -7.93 29.43 13.65
C THR A 345 -7.03 28.19 13.77
N PRO A 346 -5.68 28.34 13.70
CA PRO A 346 -4.75 27.24 13.82
C PRO A 346 -4.86 26.52 15.18
N VAL A 347 -4.60 25.23 15.16
CA VAL A 347 -4.56 24.37 16.35
C VAL A 347 -3.12 23.89 16.56
N GLN A 348 -2.63 23.99 17.79
CA GLN A 348 -1.31 23.51 18.18
C GLN A 348 -1.46 22.36 19.16
N LEU A 349 -0.89 21.22 18.81
CA LEU A 349 -0.96 19.98 19.60
C LEU A 349 0.38 19.71 20.28
N ASP A 350 0.33 19.45 21.57
CA ASP A 350 1.51 19.00 22.30
C ASP A 350 1.70 17.50 22.09
N LEU A 351 2.64 17.14 21.24
CA LEU A 351 3.02 15.76 20.93
C LEU A 351 4.40 15.42 21.53
N GLY A 352 4.81 16.13 22.60
CA GLY A 352 6.11 15.90 23.24
C GLY A 352 7.29 16.36 22.39
N GLY A 353 7.12 17.36 21.53
CA GLY A 353 8.14 17.86 20.60
C GLY A 353 8.20 17.10 19.27
N LEU A 354 7.32 16.11 19.08
CA LEU A 354 7.10 15.43 17.79
C LEU A 354 6.14 16.23 16.91
N THR A 355 6.13 15.91 15.62
CA THR A 355 5.29 16.53 14.60
C THR A 355 4.29 15.52 14.03
N ILE A 356 3.39 15.97 13.16
CA ILE A 356 2.39 15.13 12.53
C ILE A 356 3.00 14.44 11.32
N ARG A 357 2.92 13.10 11.29
CA ARG A 357 3.22 12.26 10.14
C ARG A 357 1.92 11.83 9.44
N ASP A 358 0.89 11.54 10.19
CA ASP A 358 -0.48 11.36 9.69
C ASP A 358 -1.50 11.68 10.78
N ILE A 359 -2.68 12.05 10.38
CA ILE A 359 -3.83 12.24 11.24
C ILE A 359 -5.06 11.63 10.59
N ARG A 360 -5.74 10.75 11.30
CA ARG A 360 -6.92 10.03 10.81
C ARG A 360 -8.00 10.01 11.87
N LYS A 361 -9.27 10.05 11.46
CA LYS A 361 -10.40 9.91 12.39
C LYS A 361 -11.36 8.79 11.98
N ASN A 362 -12.18 8.35 12.94
CA ASN A 362 -13.34 7.52 12.69
C ASN A 362 -14.65 8.34 12.59
N ALA A 363 -15.76 7.66 12.37
CA ALA A 363 -17.08 8.28 12.26
C ALA A 363 -17.59 8.94 13.57
N ALA A 364 -16.97 8.62 14.71
CA ALA A 364 -17.28 9.21 16.02
C ALA A 364 -16.35 10.41 16.35
N ASP A 365 -15.62 10.94 15.36
CA ASP A 365 -14.66 12.02 15.52
C ASP A 365 -13.54 11.75 16.55
N GLN A 366 -13.18 10.47 16.72
CA GLN A 366 -12.02 10.07 17.48
C GLN A 366 -10.81 10.04 16.55
N TYR A 367 -9.77 10.81 16.88
CA TYR A 367 -8.57 10.94 16.04
C TYR A 367 -7.43 10.07 16.57
N LEU A 368 -6.69 9.49 15.64
CA LEU A 368 -5.39 8.85 15.87
C LEU A 368 -4.34 9.61 15.03
N ILE A 369 -3.23 9.97 15.69
CA ILE A 369 -2.14 10.73 15.09
C ILE A 369 -0.89 9.88 15.14
N VAL A 370 -0.23 9.68 14.00
CA VAL A 370 1.16 9.24 13.95
C VAL A 370 2.03 10.47 14.16
N ALA A 371 2.82 10.44 15.21
CA ALA A 371 3.75 11.51 15.54
C ALA A 371 5.19 11.02 15.36
N GLY A 372 6.04 11.83 14.73
CA GLY A 372 7.43 11.52 14.46
C GLY A 372 8.31 12.76 14.43
N SER A 373 9.58 12.60 14.08
CA SER A 373 10.54 13.69 13.95
C SER A 373 10.19 14.62 12.78
N TRP A 374 10.50 15.90 12.91
CA TRP A 374 10.50 16.87 11.80
C TRP A 374 11.67 16.64 10.84
N ALA A 375 12.78 16.06 11.31
CA ALA A 375 13.98 15.83 10.53
C ALA A 375 13.79 14.75 9.45
N ALA A 376 14.78 14.55 8.61
CA ALA A 376 14.84 13.39 7.74
C ALA A 376 14.86 12.11 8.59
N ASP A 377 14.18 11.08 8.12
CA ASP A 377 14.03 9.85 8.88
C ASP A 377 15.37 9.11 9.02
N ASP A 378 15.65 8.70 10.24
CA ASP A 378 16.68 7.73 10.54
C ASP A 378 16.11 6.63 11.47
N ASN A 379 16.84 5.53 11.62
CA ASN A 379 16.37 4.38 12.40
C ASN A 379 16.28 4.65 13.92
N SER A 380 16.76 5.79 14.38
CA SER A 380 16.78 6.19 15.80
C SER A 380 15.67 7.17 16.16
N ASP A 381 14.95 7.73 15.18
CA ASP A 381 13.90 8.70 15.42
C ASP A 381 12.76 8.12 16.24
N PRO A 382 12.26 8.87 17.24
CA PRO A 382 11.12 8.43 18.02
C PRO A 382 9.82 8.62 17.27
N TYR A 383 8.97 7.60 17.31
CA TYR A 383 7.61 7.64 16.81
C TYR A 383 6.62 7.25 17.90
N ALA A 384 5.43 7.84 17.87
CA ALA A 384 4.36 7.50 18.81
C ALA A 384 2.97 7.66 18.19
N LEU A 385 2.02 6.91 18.72
CA LEU A 385 0.60 7.12 18.45
C LEU A 385 -0.03 7.97 19.55
N TYR A 386 -0.84 8.96 19.15
CA TYR A 386 -1.63 9.80 20.04
C TYR A 386 -3.10 9.71 19.68
N ARG A 387 -3.97 9.70 20.71
CA ARG A 387 -5.41 9.92 20.57
C ARG A 387 -5.73 11.38 20.80
N TRP A 388 -6.66 11.91 20.01
CA TRP A 388 -7.20 13.26 20.18
C TRP A 388 -8.70 13.26 19.88
N ASP A 389 -9.46 14.13 20.53
CA ASP A 389 -10.91 14.25 20.35
C ASP A 389 -11.31 15.29 19.28
N GLY A 390 -10.34 15.87 18.59
CA GLY A 390 -10.56 16.88 17.56
C GLY A 390 -10.88 18.29 18.10
N VAL A 391 -10.96 18.48 19.41
CA VAL A 391 -11.32 19.77 20.02
C VAL A 391 -10.08 20.63 20.24
N ALA A 392 -10.07 21.83 19.65
CA ALA A 392 -9.00 22.78 19.84
C ALA A 392 -8.83 23.14 21.33
N GLY A 393 -7.59 23.07 21.82
CA GLY A 393 -7.26 23.31 23.23
C GLY A 393 -7.27 22.08 24.11
N HIS A 394 -7.83 20.94 23.66
CA HIS A 394 -7.68 19.67 24.35
C HIS A 394 -6.34 19.03 23.97
N ALA A 395 -5.64 18.49 24.99
CA ALA A 395 -4.35 17.85 24.78
C ALA A 395 -4.53 16.43 24.18
N PRO A 396 -3.76 16.07 23.14
CA PRO A 396 -3.66 14.68 22.72
C PRO A 396 -3.10 13.79 23.84
N VAL A 397 -3.56 12.54 23.88
CA VAL A 397 -3.10 11.54 24.84
C VAL A 397 -2.23 10.51 24.12
N LYS A 398 -0.98 10.35 24.58
CA LYS A 398 -0.07 9.32 24.04
C LYS A 398 -0.65 7.94 24.30
N VAL A 399 -0.77 7.12 23.24
CA VAL A 399 -1.26 5.74 23.31
C VAL A 399 -0.10 4.79 23.54
N THR A 400 0.89 4.85 22.66
CA THR A 400 2.07 3.98 22.69
C THR A 400 3.23 4.61 21.93
N GLU A 401 4.44 4.22 22.27
CA GLU A 401 5.59 4.42 21.41
C GLU A 401 5.55 3.37 20.30
N LEU A 402 5.89 3.78 19.10
CA LEU A 402 6.08 2.85 18.00
C LEU A 402 7.53 2.35 18.02
N PRO A 403 7.77 1.06 17.71
CA PRO A 403 9.12 0.55 17.66
C PRO A 403 9.94 1.29 16.60
N THR A 404 11.24 1.46 16.87
CA THR A 404 12.16 1.92 15.84
C THR A 404 12.02 1.06 14.60
N THR A 405 11.97 1.69 13.46
CA THR A 405 11.84 1.01 12.19
C THR A 405 13.22 0.86 11.57
N ASP A 406 13.81 -0.31 11.65
CA ASP A 406 14.75 -0.73 10.64
C ASP A 406 13.97 -1.68 9.73
N PRO A 407 13.55 -1.22 8.57
CA PRO A 407 13.81 0.05 7.89
C PRO A 407 12.63 1.04 7.91
N GLY A 408 12.91 2.33 7.76
CA GLY A 408 11.97 3.40 7.42
C GLY A 408 11.24 4.08 8.58
N GLY A 409 10.37 5.04 8.28
CA GLY A 409 9.54 5.80 9.21
C GLY A 409 8.09 5.29 9.30
N TRP A 410 7.39 5.55 10.40
CA TRP A 410 5.95 5.32 10.48
C TRP A 410 5.22 6.50 9.88
N GLU A 411 4.38 6.24 8.84
CA GLU A 411 3.77 7.30 8.04
C GLU A 411 2.25 7.33 8.11
N ALA A 412 1.54 6.24 7.85
CA ALA A 412 0.11 6.31 7.62
C ALA A 412 -0.70 5.35 8.50
N VAL A 413 -1.82 5.85 9.05
CA VAL A 413 -2.88 5.02 9.67
C VAL A 413 -3.89 4.64 8.59
N VAL A 414 -4.18 3.36 8.43
CA VAL A 414 -5.17 2.88 7.45
C VAL A 414 -6.58 3.30 7.83
N SER A 415 -6.96 3.03 9.08
CA SER A 415 -8.27 3.37 9.64
C SER A 415 -8.24 3.45 11.17
N VAL A 416 -9.17 4.19 11.74
CA VAL A 416 -9.30 4.35 13.18
C VAL A 416 -10.50 3.55 13.67
N PRO A 417 -10.29 2.55 14.55
CA PRO A 417 -11.39 1.81 15.18
C PRO A 417 -12.10 2.69 16.24
N ASP A 418 -13.09 2.13 16.92
CA ASP A 418 -13.59 2.76 18.16
C ASP A 418 -12.48 2.72 19.23
N LEU A 419 -11.91 3.89 19.53
CA LEU A 419 -10.79 4.02 20.48
C LEU A 419 -11.20 3.82 21.95
N THR A 420 -12.51 3.73 22.25
CA THR A 420 -13.02 3.38 23.58
C THR A 420 -13.12 1.88 23.79
N ALA A 421 -13.10 1.10 22.70
CA ALA A 421 -13.20 -0.35 22.79
C ALA A 421 -11.87 -0.96 23.27
N ALA A 422 -11.91 -1.72 24.35
CA ALA A 422 -10.73 -2.38 24.90
C ALA A 422 -10.10 -3.32 23.88
N GLY A 423 -8.77 -3.18 23.66
CA GLY A 423 -8.03 -3.99 22.70
C GLY A 423 -8.28 -3.63 21.22
N ALA A 424 -8.95 -2.52 20.92
CA ALA A 424 -9.09 -2.05 19.55
C ALA A 424 -7.73 -1.83 18.90
N ARG A 425 -7.60 -2.20 17.61
CA ARG A 425 -6.33 -2.18 16.90
C ARG A 425 -6.43 -1.33 15.63
N ALA A 426 -5.37 -0.59 15.35
CA ALA A 426 -5.17 0.13 14.10
C ALA A 426 -3.94 -0.40 13.36
N GLN A 427 -3.98 -0.36 12.03
CA GLN A 427 -2.85 -0.72 11.19
C GLN A 427 -2.11 0.55 10.77
N VAL A 428 -0.80 0.56 10.97
CA VAL A 428 0.10 1.66 10.60
C VAL A 428 1.10 1.16 9.57
N ILE A 429 1.33 1.97 8.54
CA ILE A 429 2.21 1.66 7.41
C ILE A 429 3.51 2.47 7.53
N THR A 430 4.63 1.89 7.07
CA THR A 430 5.93 2.56 7.02
C THR A 430 6.26 3.02 5.60
N ASP A 431 6.90 4.19 5.51
CA ASP A 431 7.85 4.49 4.43
C ASP A 431 9.17 3.75 4.71
N ALA A 432 9.70 3.06 3.73
CA ALA A 432 10.96 2.33 3.77
C ALA A 432 11.89 2.71 2.60
N GLY A 433 11.56 3.77 1.84
CA GLY A 433 12.22 4.11 0.59
C GLY A 433 13.72 4.34 0.69
N ALA A 434 14.16 5.05 1.73
CA ALA A 434 15.58 5.31 1.98
C ALA A 434 16.32 4.15 2.67
N ALA A 435 15.62 3.05 2.99
CA ALA A 435 16.22 1.95 3.74
C ALA A 435 16.99 0.98 2.84
N ASP A 436 18.14 0.52 3.28
CA ASP A 436 18.78 -0.65 2.72
C ASP A 436 18.07 -1.91 3.23
N LEU A 437 17.11 -2.44 2.49
CA LEU A 437 16.30 -3.59 2.92
C LEU A 437 17.11 -4.89 2.98
N TYR A 438 18.08 -5.06 2.09
CA TYR A 438 18.71 -6.37 1.84
C TYR A 438 20.20 -6.43 2.17
N GLY A 439 20.81 -5.33 2.65
CA GLY A 439 22.20 -5.31 3.15
C GLY A 439 23.26 -5.20 2.06
N ASP A 440 22.91 -4.62 0.91
CA ASP A 440 23.83 -4.41 -0.20
C ASP A 440 24.16 -2.93 -0.45
N GLY A 441 23.60 -2.02 0.38
CA GLY A 441 23.76 -0.57 0.28
C GLY A 441 22.82 0.10 -0.73
N THR A 442 21.87 -0.65 -1.32
CA THR A 442 20.88 -0.10 -2.25
C THR A 442 19.65 0.37 -1.46
N GLU A 443 19.27 1.63 -1.62
CA GLU A 443 18.01 2.14 -1.07
C GLU A 443 16.82 1.41 -1.70
N ALA A 444 15.77 1.15 -0.91
CA ALA A 444 14.62 0.38 -1.36
C ALA A 444 13.92 0.99 -2.57
N LYS A 445 13.84 2.33 -2.66
CA LYS A 445 13.27 3.03 -3.80
C LYS A 445 14.06 2.83 -5.10
N ASP A 446 15.35 2.55 -5.01
CA ASP A 446 16.27 2.35 -6.16
C ASP A 446 16.36 0.88 -6.59
N LEU A 447 15.70 -0.05 -5.88
CA LEU A 447 15.67 -1.46 -6.25
C LEU A 447 15.10 -1.65 -7.66
N GLY A 448 15.77 -2.48 -8.48
CA GLY A 448 15.40 -2.70 -9.87
C GLY A 448 14.12 -3.51 -10.09
N HIS A 449 13.61 -4.20 -9.06
CA HIS A 449 12.43 -5.07 -9.14
C HIS A 449 11.37 -4.62 -8.14
N ALA A 450 10.17 -4.35 -8.65
CA ALA A 450 9.05 -3.88 -7.85
C ALA A 450 8.64 -4.86 -6.73
N GLU A 451 8.77 -6.16 -6.97
CA GLU A 451 8.46 -7.22 -6.01
C GLU A 451 9.39 -7.21 -4.78
N TRP A 452 10.56 -6.58 -4.89
CA TRP A 452 11.51 -6.40 -3.80
C TRP A 452 11.29 -5.09 -3.04
N LYS A 453 10.65 -4.08 -3.68
CA LYS A 453 10.20 -2.87 -3.00
C LYS A 453 9.02 -3.21 -2.10
N LYS A 454 9.07 -2.80 -0.85
CA LYS A 454 8.00 -3.10 0.10
C LYS A 454 7.91 -2.12 1.24
N SER A 455 6.67 -1.81 1.62
CA SER A 455 6.30 -1.12 2.84
C SER A 455 5.73 -2.11 3.85
N ARG A 456 5.86 -1.81 5.13
CA ARG A 456 5.39 -2.65 6.22
C ARG A 456 4.09 -2.09 6.78
N ALA A 457 3.06 -2.93 6.91
CA ALA A 457 1.81 -2.62 7.57
C ALA A 457 1.69 -3.46 8.86
N THR A 458 1.69 -2.81 10.02
CA THR A 458 1.71 -3.49 11.32
C THR A 458 0.52 -3.07 12.18
N TRP A 459 -0.11 -4.04 12.85
CA TRP A 459 -1.21 -3.81 13.76
C TRP A 459 -0.74 -3.44 15.16
N PHE A 460 -1.26 -2.33 15.70
CA PHE A 460 -1.02 -1.86 17.07
C PHE A 460 -2.32 -1.79 17.86
N THR A 461 -2.27 -2.10 19.16
CA THR A 461 -3.38 -1.86 20.08
C THR A 461 -3.46 -0.37 20.36
N VAL A 462 -4.64 0.22 20.13
CA VAL A 462 -4.89 1.66 20.25
C VAL A 462 -6.09 2.00 21.13
N GLY A 463 -6.90 1.01 21.53
CA GLY A 463 -8.09 1.17 22.35
C GLY A 463 -7.88 0.68 23.78
N GLY A 464 -8.62 1.29 24.72
CA GLY A 464 -8.60 0.97 26.15
C GLY A 464 -8.61 2.19 27.04
#